data_29005f995030af49f20ea026e4dc356f
#
_entry.id   29005f995030af49f20ea026e4dc356f
#
_cell.length_a   1.000
_cell.length_b   1.000
_cell.length_c   1.000
_cell.angle_alpha   90.00
_cell.angle_beta   90.00
_cell.angle_gamma   90.00
#
_symmetry.space_group_name_H-M   'P 1'
#
loop_
_entity.id
_entity.type
_entity.pdbx_description
1 polymer ?
#
loop_
_entity_poly.entity_id
_entity_poly.type
_entity_poly.pdbx_seq_one_letter_code
_entity_poly.pdbx_strand_id
1 'polypeptide(L)'
;YALEGVSQLMKTIQMVQENLNPDLEIQGVVLSMFDGRTNLSIQVVDEVKKFFKGKVYTVIIPRNVRLAEAPSHGLPIIQYDPKSRGAEAYKELSNEFLELEEEDEVI
;
A
#
# COMPACT_ATOMS: atom_id res chain seq x y z
N TYR A 1 -10.30 14.10 -0.21
CA TYR A 1 -9.91 13.85 1.19
C TYR A 1 -8.69 12.96 1.31
N ALA A 2 -8.51 12.01 0.38
CA ALA A 2 -7.36 11.10 0.41
C ALA A 2 -6.03 11.85 0.29
N LEU A 3 -5.95 12.80 -0.64
CA LEU A 3 -4.72 13.59 -0.84
C LEU A 3 -4.42 14.51 0.34
N GLU A 4 -5.45 15.05 0.98
CA GLU A 4 -5.28 15.86 2.18
C GLU A 4 -4.74 15.02 3.34
N GLY A 5 -5.28 13.81 3.52
CA GLY A 5 -4.78 12.88 4.53
C GLY A 5 -3.33 12.47 4.30
N VAL A 6 -2.96 12.23 3.05
CA VAL A 6 -1.58 11.93 2.67
C VAL A 6 -0.65 13.10 3.00
N SER A 7 -1.07 14.32 2.69
CA SER A 7 -0.30 15.53 2.99
C SER A 7 -0.03 15.66 4.49
N GLN A 8 -1.03 15.42 5.33
CA GLN A 8 -0.88 15.45 6.78
C GLN A 8 0.03 14.34 7.30
N LEU A 9 -0.10 13.13 6.74
CA LEU A 9 0.78 12.01 7.09
C LEU A 9 2.24 12.35 6.76
N MET A 10 2.49 12.98 5.62
CA MET A 10 3.84 13.38 5.23
C MET A 10 4.44 14.38 6.22
N LYS A 11 3.64 15.30 6.74
CA LYS A 11 4.09 16.21 7.78
C LYS A 11 4.50 15.47 9.06
N THR A 12 3.70 14.48 9.44
CA THR A 12 3.99 13.65 10.61
C THR A 12 5.31 12.87 10.42
N ILE A 13 5.51 12.27 9.25
CA ILE A 13 6.73 11.54 8.93
C ILE A 13 7.93 12.49 9.02
N GLN A 14 7.81 13.69 8.46
CA GLN A 14 8.85 14.70 8.48
C GLN A 14 9.22 15.11 9.91
N MET A 15 8.22 15.29 10.77
CA MET A 15 8.44 15.60 12.17
C MET A 15 9.19 14.47 12.90
N VAL A 16 8.84 13.21 12.60
CA VAL A 16 9.54 12.06 13.18
C VAL A 16 10.99 12.01 12.72
N GLN A 17 11.22 12.24 11.43
CA GLN A 17 12.58 12.27 10.88
C GLN A 17 13.45 13.37 11.52
N GLU A 18 12.88 14.55 11.75
CA GLU A 18 13.61 15.68 12.30
C GLU A 18 13.87 15.55 13.81
N ASN A 19 12.95 14.95 14.56
CA ASN A 19 12.99 15.00 16.01
C ASN A 19 13.27 13.67 16.71
N LEU A 20 12.98 12.55 16.05
CA LEU A 20 13.04 11.23 16.68
C LEU A 20 13.93 10.23 15.94
N ASN A 21 13.81 10.15 14.61
CA ASN A 21 14.51 9.15 13.83
C ASN A 21 14.88 9.69 12.45
N PRO A 22 16.12 10.24 12.31
CA PRO A 22 16.58 10.76 11.03
C PRO A 22 16.73 9.71 9.94
N ASP A 23 16.82 8.44 10.30
CA ASP A 23 17.00 7.34 9.35
C ASP A 23 15.68 6.76 8.86
N LEU A 24 14.55 7.28 9.33
CA LEU A 24 13.25 6.83 8.86
C LEU A 24 13.05 7.17 7.39
N GLU A 25 12.71 6.18 6.58
CA GLU A 25 12.46 6.36 5.15
C GLU A 25 11.13 5.70 4.76
N ILE A 26 10.51 6.22 3.70
CA ILE A 26 9.37 5.57 3.09
C ILE A 26 9.90 4.47 2.16
N GLN A 27 9.61 3.23 2.49
CA GLN A 27 10.01 2.09 1.68
C GLN A 27 9.13 1.95 0.44
N GLY A 28 7.84 2.16 0.60
CA GLY A 28 6.91 2.03 -0.51
C GLY A 28 5.51 2.45 -0.11
N VAL A 29 4.65 2.57 -1.12
CA VAL A 29 3.25 2.96 -0.96
C VAL A 29 2.38 1.92 -1.65
N VAL A 30 1.43 1.36 -0.91
CA VAL A 30 0.45 0.42 -1.43
C VAL A 30 -0.90 1.11 -1.52
N LEU A 31 -1.52 1.05 -2.68
CA LEU A 31 -2.87 1.54 -2.87
C LEU A 31 -3.86 0.45 -2.47
N SER A 32 -4.77 0.79 -1.57
CA SER A 32 -5.71 -0.18 -1.00
C SER A 32 -7.15 0.28 -1.14
N MET A 33 -8.09 -0.66 -1.05
CA MET A 33 -9.52 -0.42 -1.15
C MET A 33 -9.93 0.29 -2.46
N PHE A 34 -9.18 -0.01 -3.52
CA PHE A 34 -9.36 0.64 -4.82
C PHE A 34 -10.65 0.18 -5.50
N ASP A 35 -11.39 1.16 -6.03
CA ASP A 35 -12.54 0.91 -6.91
C ASP A 35 -12.30 1.64 -8.23
N GLY A 36 -11.89 0.88 -9.25
CA GLY A 36 -11.54 1.43 -10.57
C GLY A 36 -12.72 1.93 -11.40
N ARG A 37 -13.94 1.82 -10.86
CA ARG A 37 -15.14 2.25 -11.59
C ARG A 37 -15.36 3.76 -11.54
N THR A 38 -14.63 4.48 -10.69
CA THR A 38 -14.82 5.92 -10.54
C THR A 38 -13.63 6.69 -11.10
N ASN A 39 -13.89 7.81 -11.77
CA ASN A 39 -12.86 8.71 -12.25
C ASN A 39 -12.04 9.32 -11.10
N LEU A 40 -12.67 9.53 -9.96
CA LEU A 40 -12.00 10.06 -8.77
C LEU A 40 -10.90 9.13 -8.29
N SER A 41 -11.15 7.81 -8.26
CA SER A 41 -10.14 6.83 -7.88
C SER A 41 -8.94 6.85 -8.83
N ILE A 42 -9.20 6.97 -10.13
CA ILE A 42 -8.13 7.04 -11.14
C ILE A 42 -7.29 8.30 -10.93
N GLN A 43 -7.93 9.44 -10.67
CA GLN A 43 -7.23 10.71 -10.42
C GLN A 43 -6.36 10.64 -9.17
N VAL A 44 -6.87 10.03 -8.10
CA VAL A 44 -6.10 9.85 -6.85
C VAL A 44 -4.86 8.99 -7.10
N VAL A 45 -5.01 7.89 -7.84
CA VAL A 45 -3.89 7.01 -8.18
C VAL A 45 -2.81 7.79 -8.93
N ASP A 46 -3.20 8.58 -9.95
CA ASP A 46 -2.26 9.36 -10.73
C ASP A 46 -1.51 10.39 -9.88
N GLU A 47 -2.22 11.08 -8.99
CA GLU A 47 -1.60 12.07 -8.11
C GLU A 47 -0.64 11.43 -7.11
N VAL A 48 -1.02 10.29 -6.53
CA VAL A 48 -0.16 9.55 -5.61
C VAL A 48 1.12 9.09 -6.31
N LYS A 49 1.00 8.57 -7.53
CA LYS A 49 2.17 8.14 -8.31
C LYS A 49 3.11 9.30 -8.63
N LYS A 50 2.59 10.47 -8.92
CA LYS A 50 3.40 11.68 -9.15
C LYS A 50 4.11 12.12 -7.88
N PHE A 51 3.43 12.05 -6.74
CA PHE A 51 3.97 12.50 -5.46
C PHE A 51 5.06 11.56 -4.93
N PHE A 52 4.84 10.24 -5.03
CA PHE A 52 5.77 9.23 -4.54
C PHE A 52 6.51 8.53 -5.68
N LYS A 53 7.18 9.29 -6.52
CA LYS A 53 7.85 8.80 -7.72
C LYS A 53 8.70 7.54 -7.46
N GLY A 54 8.34 6.47 -8.17
CA GLY A 54 9.09 5.21 -8.11
C GLY A 54 8.90 4.38 -6.85
N LYS A 55 8.05 4.83 -5.90
CA LYS A 55 7.84 4.13 -4.63
C LYS A 55 6.44 3.51 -4.50
N VAL A 56 5.59 3.66 -5.50
CA VAL A 56 4.24 3.07 -5.48
C VAL A 56 4.29 1.68 -6.08
N TYR A 57 3.84 0.68 -5.32
CA TYR A 57 3.79 -0.68 -5.82
C TYR A 57 2.80 -0.81 -6.97
N THR A 58 3.11 -1.69 -7.92
CA THR A 58 2.25 -1.96 -9.06
C THR A 58 0.97 -2.67 -8.63
N VAL A 59 1.09 -3.57 -7.65
CA VAL A 59 -0.05 -4.31 -7.12
C VAL A 59 -0.95 -3.37 -6.32
N ILE A 60 -2.23 -3.41 -6.63
CA ILE A 60 -3.26 -2.63 -5.95
C ILE A 60 -4.15 -3.61 -5.21
N ILE A 61 -4.42 -3.34 -3.93
CA ILE A 61 -5.30 -4.17 -3.12
C ILE A 61 -6.74 -3.73 -3.38
N PRO A 62 -7.59 -4.59 -3.94
CA PRO A 62 -8.96 -4.22 -4.23
C PRO A 62 -9.82 -4.17 -2.97
N ARG A 63 -10.95 -3.48 -3.04
CA ARG A 63 -11.98 -3.60 -2.04
C ARG A 63 -12.53 -5.03 -2.10
N ASN A 64 -12.49 -5.74 -0.97
CA ASN A 64 -12.88 -7.15 -0.92
C ASN A 64 -13.50 -7.47 0.44
N VAL A 65 -14.69 -8.05 0.42
CA VAL A 65 -15.46 -8.34 1.64
C VAL A 65 -14.71 -9.30 2.56
N ARG A 66 -14.00 -10.28 2.00
CA ARG A 66 -13.24 -11.24 2.80
C ARG A 66 -12.13 -10.58 3.60
N LEU A 67 -11.49 -9.55 3.03
CA LEU A 67 -10.49 -8.77 3.75
C LEU A 67 -11.10 -8.04 4.94
N ALA A 68 -12.33 -7.56 4.81
CA ALA A 68 -13.05 -6.89 5.89
C ALA A 68 -13.46 -7.87 6.98
N GLU A 69 -13.78 -9.11 6.63
CA GLU A 69 -14.22 -10.14 7.57
C GLU A 69 -13.08 -10.76 8.39
N ALA A 70 -11.91 -10.95 7.78
CA ALA A 70 -10.81 -11.70 8.36
C ALA A 70 -10.40 -11.24 9.76
N PRO A 71 -10.29 -9.91 10.04
CA PRO A 71 -9.93 -9.46 11.39
C PRO A 71 -10.92 -9.90 12.47
N SER A 72 -12.22 -10.01 12.14
CA SER A 72 -13.24 -10.48 13.09
C SER A 72 -13.02 -11.93 13.51
N HIS A 73 -12.31 -12.70 12.71
CA HIS A 73 -11.96 -14.09 13.01
C HIS A 73 -10.55 -14.24 13.56
N GLY A 74 -9.83 -13.15 13.71
CA GLY A 74 -8.45 -13.17 14.21
C GLY A 74 -7.48 -13.87 13.28
N LEU A 75 -7.77 -13.91 11.99
CA LEU A 75 -6.97 -14.63 10.99
C LEU A 75 -6.47 -13.68 9.88
N PRO A 76 -5.26 -13.91 9.37
CA PRO A 76 -4.84 -13.24 8.15
C PRO A 76 -5.64 -13.77 6.96
N ILE A 77 -5.75 -12.97 5.91
CA ILE A 77 -6.57 -13.32 4.75
C ILE A 77 -6.14 -14.63 4.10
N ILE A 78 -4.85 -14.93 4.08
CA ILE A 78 -4.34 -16.16 3.47
C ILE A 78 -4.77 -17.43 4.21
N GLN A 79 -5.14 -17.30 5.49
CA GLN A 79 -5.68 -18.40 6.29
C GLN A 79 -7.21 -18.37 6.30
N TYR A 80 -7.80 -17.18 6.34
CA TYR A 80 -9.24 -17.03 6.40
C TYR A 80 -9.91 -17.49 5.10
N ASP A 81 -9.43 -16.98 3.97
CA ASP A 81 -9.94 -17.35 2.64
C ASP A 81 -8.80 -17.29 1.61
N PRO A 82 -8.02 -18.38 1.49
CA PRO A 82 -6.85 -18.39 0.61
C PRO A 82 -7.19 -18.26 -0.88
N LYS A 83 -8.42 -18.47 -1.28
CA LYS A 83 -8.88 -18.36 -2.67
C LYS A 83 -9.50 -17.00 -2.97
N SER A 84 -9.62 -16.12 -2.00
CA SER A 84 -10.22 -14.80 -2.20
C SER A 84 -9.31 -13.91 -3.06
N ARG A 85 -9.94 -12.92 -3.71
CA ARG A 85 -9.19 -11.90 -4.46
C ARG A 85 -8.26 -11.11 -3.55
N GLY A 86 -8.68 -10.89 -2.30
CA GLY A 86 -7.84 -10.22 -1.32
C GLY A 86 -6.57 -11.01 -1.01
N ALA A 87 -6.69 -12.33 -0.80
CA ALA A 87 -5.54 -13.20 -0.56
C ALA A 87 -4.59 -13.19 -1.75
N GLU A 88 -5.14 -13.30 -2.96
CA GLU A 88 -4.35 -13.27 -4.20
C GLU A 88 -3.58 -11.96 -4.33
N ALA A 89 -4.25 -10.83 -4.09
CA ALA A 89 -3.62 -9.52 -4.20
C ALA A 89 -2.47 -9.35 -3.20
N TYR A 90 -2.64 -9.79 -1.96
CA TYR A 90 -1.58 -9.72 -0.97
C TYR A 90 -0.40 -10.65 -1.30
N LYS A 91 -0.65 -11.81 -1.88
CA LYS A 91 0.42 -12.68 -2.36
C LYS A 91 1.22 -12.03 -3.48
N GLU A 92 0.54 -11.42 -4.44
CA GLU A 92 1.19 -10.68 -5.52
C GLU A 92 2.01 -9.50 -4.98
N LEU A 93 1.47 -8.78 -4.00
CA LEU A 93 2.19 -7.69 -3.34
C LEU A 93 3.45 -8.20 -2.65
N SER A 94 3.36 -9.33 -1.94
CA SER A 94 4.52 -9.94 -1.29
C SER A 94 5.60 -10.31 -2.30
N ASN A 95 5.22 -10.85 -3.44
CA ASN A 95 6.16 -11.20 -4.49
C ASN A 95 6.83 -9.95 -5.08
N GLU A 96 6.06 -8.91 -5.33
CA GLU A 96 6.62 -7.64 -5.83
C GLU A 96 7.61 -7.05 -4.83
N PHE A 97 7.27 -7.04 -3.55
CA PHE A 97 8.13 -6.56 -2.49
C PHE A 97 9.46 -7.33 -2.46
N LEU A 98 9.40 -8.65 -2.52
CA LEU A 98 10.60 -9.48 -2.49
C LEU A 98 11.48 -9.27 -3.73
N GLU A 99 10.88 -9.11 -4.90
CA GLU A 99 11.62 -8.82 -6.14
C GLU A 99 12.38 -7.49 -6.05
N LEU A 100 11.74 -6.46 -5.51
CA LEU A 100 12.38 -5.16 -5.35
C LEU A 100 13.51 -5.19 -4.32
N GLU A 101 13.36 -5.96 -3.24
CA GLU A 101 14.43 -6.15 -2.26
C GLU A 101 15.62 -6.89 -2.87
N GLU A 102 15.40 -7.90 -3.71
CA GLU A 102 16.46 -8.60 -4.42
C GLU A 102 17.22 -7.69 -5.37
N GLU A 103 16.52 -6.81 -6.10
CA GLU A 103 17.16 -5.82 -6.97
C GLU A 103 18.06 -4.87 -6.19
N ASP A 104 17.64 -4.43 -5.02
CA ASP A 104 18.44 -3.56 -4.15
C ASP A 104 19.69 -4.27 -3.64
N GLU A 105 19.62 -5.57 -3.36
CA GLU A 105 20.75 -6.36 -2.89
C GLU A 105 21.80 -6.61 -3.97
N VAL A 106 21.40 -6.62 -5.23
CA VAL A 106 22.30 -6.90 -6.36
C VAL A 106 23.21 -5.71 -6.68
N ILE A 107 22.83 -4.52 -6.23
CA ILE A 107 23.63 -3.32 -6.42
C ILE A 107 24.71 -3.21 -5.34
#